data_41db3ffeba379c3561de99bff562061d
#
_entry.id   41db3ffeba379c3561de99bff562061d
#
_cell.length_a   1.000
_cell.length_b   1.000
_cell.length_c   1.000
_cell.angle_alpha   90.00
_cell.angle_beta   90.00
_cell.angle_gamma   90.00
#
_symmetry.space_group_name_H-M   'P 1'
#
loop_
_entity.id
_entity.type
_entity.pdbx_description
1 polymer ?
#
loop_
_entity_poly.entity_id
_entity_poly.type
_entity_poly.pdbx_seq_one_letter_code
_entity_poly.pdbx_strand_id
1 'polypeptide(L)'
;MLDRTPPDAYDNGDRVPVIVLPGIWEPWRFMLPLAKVLHAEGHPIYPVPGLRLNGAPLDASAEKVAEALSEHDAPRVVLVAHSKGGLVGKQLMLHPKVGHRVAGLVALCSPFGGSTLSLPVLARTPLGLFSPANSALTALAAEQAVNAKIVSIGSSYDEMVPNGTHLEGAHNITLEMAGHFRPLVSPSAQQLVLQEVRRFDTSPDPGH
;
A
#
# COMPACT_ATOMS: atom_id res chain seq x y z
N MET A 1 -18.18 12.62 -12.33
CA MET A 1 -17.40 12.61 -13.59
C MET A 1 -16.16 11.80 -13.32
N LEU A 2 -15.90 10.68 -14.03
CA LEU A 2 -14.69 9.88 -13.81
C LEU A 2 -13.50 10.70 -14.28
N ASP A 3 -12.53 10.90 -13.39
CA ASP A 3 -11.26 11.56 -13.72
C ASP A 3 -10.53 10.71 -14.77
N ARG A 4 -10.29 11.30 -15.95
CA ARG A 4 -9.67 10.65 -17.12
C ARG A 4 -8.21 11.05 -17.28
N THR A 5 -7.65 11.76 -16.30
CA THR A 5 -6.23 12.16 -16.32
C THR A 5 -5.37 10.91 -16.51
N PRO A 6 -4.43 10.89 -17.47
CA PRO A 6 -3.57 9.76 -17.70
C PRO A 6 -2.58 9.59 -16.54
N PRO A 7 -2.03 8.38 -16.33
CA PRO A 7 -1.11 8.08 -15.23
C PRO A 7 0.13 8.98 -15.20
N ASP A 8 0.71 9.26 -16.37
CA ASP A 8 1.90 10.07 -16.59
C ASP A 8 1.73 11.56 -16.26
N ALA A 9 0.49 12.04 -16.08
CA ALA A 9 0.24 13.43 -15.67
C ALA A 9 0.77 13.75 -14.25
N TYR A 10 1.18 12.75 -13.49
CA TYR A 10 1.64 12.87 -12.11
C TYR A 10 3.09 12.40 -11.91
N ASP A 11 3.85 12.18 -12.98
CA ASP A 11 5.19 11.57 -12.93
C ASP A 11 6.32 12.57 -12.67
N ASN A 12 6.01 13.86 -12.55
CA ASN A 12 6.97 14.92 -12.28
C ASN A 12 7.00 15.33 -10.81
N GLY A 13 8.13 15.88 -10.38
CA GLY A 13 8.39 16.36 -9.02
C GLY A 13 9.86 16.21 -8.66
N ASP A 14 10.27 16.81 -7.55
CA ASP A 14 11.66 16.85 -7.08
C ASP A 14 11.90 16.09 -5.76
N ARG A 15 10.83 15.50 -5.20
CA ARG A 15 10.88 14.68 -4.00
C ARG A 15 10.93 13.19 -4.32
N VAL A 16 11.06 12.36 -3.27
CA VAL A 16 11.04 10.90 -3.42
C VAL A 16 9.76 10.47 -4.16
N PRO A 17 9.87 9.65 -5.22
CA PRO A 17 8.71 9.12 -5.92
C PRO A 17 7.85 8.22 -5.04
N VAL A 18 6.54 8.25 -5.27
CA VAL A 18 5.57 7.44 -4.55
C VAL A 18 4.88 6.47 -5.52
N ILE A 19 4.98 5.17 -5.23
CA ILE A 19 4.19 4.15 -5.90
C ILE A 19 2.87 3.98 -5.16
N VAL A 20 1.75 4.09 -5.88
CA VAL A 20 0.41 3.93 -5.31
C VAL A 20 -0.14 2.54 -5.61
N LEU A 21 -0.55 1.81 -4.56
CA LEU A 21 -0.99 0.43 -4.60
C LEU A 21 -2.46 0.32 -4.15
N PRO A 22 -3.40 0.09 -5.08
CA PRO A 22 -4.82 -0.03 -4.76
C PRO A 22 -5.16 -1.35 -4.06
N GLY A 23 -6.34 -1.42 -3.48
CA GLY A 23 -6.92 -2.63 -2.90
C GLY A 23 -7.39 -3.64 -3.96
N ILE A 24 -8.01 -4.71 -3.50
CA ILE A 24 -8.63 -5.72 -4.37
C ILE A 24 -9.84 -5.11 -5.09
N TRP A 25 -9.97 -5.39 -6.39
CA TRP A 25 -11.01 -4.87 -7.29
C TRP A 25 -11.04 -3.35 -7.43
N GLU A 26 -9.97 -2.67 -6.98
CA GLU A 26 -9.78 -1.24 -7.15
C GLU A 26 -8.87 -0.96 -8.35
N PRO A 27 -9.30 -0.16 -9.33
CA PRO A 27 -8.37 0.43 -10.28
C PRO A 27 -7.45 1.43 -9.57
N TRP A 28 -6.25 1.70 -10.10
CA TRP A 28 -5.30 2.65 -9.50
C TRP A 28 -5.92 4.03 -9.20
N ARG A 29 -6.95 4.41 -9.95
CA ARG A 29 -7.69 5.67 -9.77
C ARG A 29 -8.41 5.79 -8.42
N PHE A 30 -8.60 4.70 -7.70
CA PHE A 30 -9.05 4.77 -6.30
C PHE A 30 -8.05 5.52 -5.42
N MET A 31 -6.77 5.48 -5.78
CA MET A 31 -5.70 6.19 -5.06
C MET A 31 -5.58 7.67 -5.45
N LEU A 32 -6.33 8.17 -6.46
CA LEU A 32 -6.24 9.55 -6.93
C LEU A 32 -6.39 10.62 -5.85
N PRO A 33 -7.29 10.49 -4.86
CA PRO A 33 -7.39 11.50 -3.81
C PRO A 33 -6.07 11.68 -3.05
N LEU A 34 -5.38 10.60 -2.72
CA LEU A 34 -4.06 10.61 -2.09
C LEU A 34 -2.96 11.04 -3.08
N ALA A 35 -2.98 10.49 -4.29
CA ALA A 35 -2.02 10.80 -5.33
C ALA A 35 -1.94 12.32 -5.61
N LYS A 36 -3.09 12.99 -5.70
CA LYS A 36 -3.17 14.44 -5.93
C LYS A 36 -2.56 15.25 -4.78
N VAL A 37 -2.80 14.84 -3.54
CA VAL A 37 -2.23 15.53 -2.37
C VAL A 37 -0.71 15.37 -2.33
N LEU A 38 -0.21 14.16 -2.57
CA LEU A 38 1.23 13.88 -2.59
C LEU A 38 1.93 14.57 -3.76
N HIS A 39 1.31 14.55 -4.95
CA HIS A 39 1.85 15.23 -6.12
C HIS A 39 1.91 16.76 -5.94
N ALA A 40 0.88 17.36 -5.35
CA ALA A 40 0.88 18.79 -5.05
C ALA A 40 2.01 19.23 -4.11
N GLU A 41 2.57 18.30 -3.36
CA GLU A 41 3.72 18.49 -2.47
C GLU A 41 5.07 18.16 -3.13
N GLY A 42 5.07 17.88 -4.44
CA GLY A 42 6.28 17.65 -5.23
C GLY A 42 6.73 16.19 -5.34
N HIS A 43 5.92 15.22 -4.89
CA HIS A 43 6.24 13.80 -5.09
C HIS A 43 5.79 13.31 -6.47
N PRO A 44 6.68 12.79 -7.33
CA PRO A 44 6.27 12.03 -8.51
C PRO A 44 5.41 10.83 -8.09
N ILE A 45 4.32 10.59 -8.80
CA ILE A 45 3.41 9.47 -8.52
C ILE A 45 3.51 8.44 -9.62
N TYR A 46 3.84 7.22 -9.25
CA TYR A 46 3.94 6.08 -10.16
C TYR A 46 2.79 5.09 -9.90
N PRO A 47 1.69 5.20 -10.63
CA PRO A 47 0.66 4.17 -10.62
C PRO A 47 1.20 2.91 -11.28
N VAL A 48 0.62 1.76 -10.92
CA VAL A 48 0.96 0.47 -11.55
C VAL A 48 -0.27 -0.06 -12.32
N PRO A 49 -0.49 0.40 -13.57
CA PRO A 49 -1.66 -0.03 -14.38
C PRO A 49 -1.71 -1.55 -14.59
N GLY A 50 -0.55 -2.22 -14.59
CA GLY A 50 -0.42 -3.67 -14.70
C GLY A 50 -1.14 -4.46 -13.60
N LEU A 51 -1.39 -3.86 -12.44
CA LEU A 51 -2.21 -4.46 -11.38
C LEU A 51 -3.70 -4.56 -11.78
N ARG A 52 -4.16 -3.74 -12.74
CA ARG A 52 -5.57 -3.69 -13.17
C ARG A 52 -6.50 -3.48 -11.96
N LEU A 53 -7.28 -4.50 -11.58
CA LEU A 53 -8.15 -4.51 -10.40
C LEU A 53 -7.50 -5.22 -9.19
N ASN A 54 -6.20 -5.47 -9.24
CA ASN A 54 -5.43 -6.13 -8.17
C ASN A 54 -6.06 -7.44 -7.65
N GLY A 55 -6.65 -8.23 -8.57
CA GLY A 55 -7.29 -9.52 -8.24
C GLY A 55 -6.34 -10.72 -8.25
N ALA A 56 -5.10 -10.58 -8.74
CA ALA A 56 -4.13 -11.66 -8.85
C ALA A 56 -3.62 -12.15 -7.47
N PRO A 57 -2.99 -13.33 -7.36
CA PRO A 57 -2.27 -13.76 -6.16
C PRO A 57 -1.24 -12.72 -5.71
N LEU A 58 -0.83 -12.80 -4.43
CA LEU A 58 -0.01 -11.79 -3.79
C LEU A 58 1.37 -11.65 -4.44
N ASP A 59 2.03 -12.79 -4.67
CA ASP A 59 3.33 -12.89 -5.35
C ASP A 59 3.28 -12.33 -6.78
N ALA A 60 2.28 -12.72 -7.55
CA ALA A 60 2.08 -12.21 -8.90
C ALA A 60 1.78 -10.71 -8.95
N SER A 61 1.08 -10.18 -7.94
CA SER A 61 0.86 -8.74 -7.82
C SER A 61 2.16 -8.01 -7.47
N ALA A 62 2.96 -8.54 -6.55
CA ALA A 62 4.24 -7.96 -6.16
C ALA A 62 5.24 -7.98 -7.33
N GLU A 63 5.28 -9.05 -8.13
CA GLU A 63 6.13 -9.12 -9.32
C GLU A 63 5.79 -8.02 -10.34
N LYS A 64 4.50 -7.77 -10.61
CA LYS A 64 4.09 -6.67 -11.49
C LYS A 64 4.52 -5.29 -10.98
N VAL A 65 4.53 -5.10 -9.66
CA VAL A 65 5.04 -3.85 -9.08
C VAL A 65 6.55 -3.78 -9.22
N ALA A 66 7.26 -4.90 -9.05
CA ALA A 66 8.71 -4.99 -9.23
C ALA A 66 9.12 -4.71 -10.68
N GLU A 67 8.38 -5.26 -11.66
CA GLU A 67 8.56 -4.95 -13.09
C GLU A 67 8.39 -3.45 -13.34
N ALA A 68 7.27 -2.86 -12.90
CA ALA A 68 7.01 -1.43 -13.07
C ALA A 68 8.08 -0.56 -12.38
N LEU A 69 8.53 -0.91 -11.17
CA LEU A 69 9.60 -0.19 -10.49
C LEU A 69 10.92 -0.28 -11.26
N SER A 70 11.18 -1.40 -11.94
CA SER A 70 12.39 -1.60 -12.73
C SER A 70 12.43 -0.74 -14.01
N GLU A 71 11.27 -0.30 -14.50
CA GLU A 71 11.16 0.61 -15.65
C GLU A 71 11.48 2.07 -15.27
N HIS A 72 11.44 2.40 -13.98
CA HIS A 72 11.77 3.74 -13.49
C HIS A 72 13.20 3.80 -12.95
N ASP A 73 13.96 4.81 -13.39
CA ASP A 73 15.29 5.14 -12.83
C ASP A 73 15.14 5.92 -11.52
N ALA A 74 14.53 5.27 -10.52
CA ALA A 74 14.36 5.82 -9.18
C ALA A 74 15.07 4.93 -8.17
N PRO A 75 16.22 5.35 -7.63
CA PRO A 75 17.00 4.53 -6.69
C PRO A 75 16.25 4.29 -5.38
N ARG A 76 15.29 5.15 -5.08
CA ARG A 76 14.50 5.11 -3.85
C ARG A 76 13.06 5.51 -4.12
N VAL A 77 12.10 4.79 -3.51
CA VAL A 77 10.66 5.06 -3.60
C VAL A 77 9.98 4.85 -2.25
N VAL A 78 8.84 5.50 -2.05
CA VAL A 78 7.91 5.21 -0.94
C VAL A 78 6.66 4.56 -1.51
N LEU A 79 6.11 3.57 -0.80
CA LEU A 79 4.85 2.95 -1.17
C LEU A 79 3.71 3.58 -0.37
N VAL A 80 2.62 3.93 -1.05
CA VAL A 80 1.36 4.33 -0.41
C VAL A 80 0.27 3.38 -0.89
N ALA A 81 -0.32 2.66 0.04
CA ALA A 81 -1.16 1.51 -0.27
C ALA A 81 -2.51 1.57 0.44
N HIS A 82 -3.55 1.00 -0.18
CA HIS A 82 -4.85 0.78 0.42
C HIS A 82 -5.18 -0.71 0.45
N SER A 83 -5.73 -1.17 1.57
CA SER A 83 -6.28 -2.53 1.71
C SER A 83 -5.27 -3.62 1.26
N LYS A 84 -5.62 -4.48 0.30
CA LYS A 84 -4.71 -5.49 -0.28
C LYS A 84 -3.38 -4.91 -0.75
N GLY A 85 -3.38 -3.66 -1.22
CA GLY A 85 -2.16 -2.98 -1.66
C GLY A 85 -1.06 -2.97 -0.61
N GLY A 86 -1.39 -2.91 0.70
CA GLY A 86 -0.41 -2.97 1.76
C GLY A 86 0.27 -4.34 1.88
N LEU A 87 -0.47 -5.43 1.65
CA LEU A 87 0.11 -6.78 1.59
C LEU A 87 1.06 -6.92 0.39
N VAL A 88 0.65 -6.39 -0.77
CA VAL A 88 1.50 -6.35 -1.98
C VAL A 88 2.74 -5.51 -1.72
N GLY A 89 2.60 -4.36 -1.06
CA GLY A 89 3.72 -3.49 -0.70
C GLY A 89 4.72 -4.17 0.23
N LYS A 90 4.23 -4.86 1.28
CA LYS A 90 5.10 -5.63 2.17
C LYS A 90 5.82 -6.76 1.43
N GLN A 91 5.13 -7.47 0.53
CA GLN A 91 5.73 -8.51 -0.31
C GLN A 91 6.81 -7.92 -1.23
N LEU A 92 6.59 -6.74 -1.81
CA LEU A 92 7.59 -6.04 -2.63
C LEU A 92 8.83 -5.65 -1.82
N MET A 93 8.68 -5.21 -0.57
CA MET A 93 9.82 -4.86 0.30
C MET A 93 10.75 -6.06 0.56
N LEU A 94 10.23 -7.28 0.45
CA LEU A 94 10.97 -8.54 0.58
C LEU A 94 11.53 -9.03 -0.77
N HIS A 95 11.22 -8.33 -1.89
CA HIS A 95 11.64 -8.77 -3.22
C HIS A 95 13.16 -8.62 -3.40
N PRO A 96 13.90 -9.71 -3.81
CA PRO A 96 15.37 -9.74 -3.75
C PRO A 96 16.05 -8.71 -4.66
N LYS A 97 15.41 -8.33 -5.78
CA LYS A 97 16.02 -7.41 -6.76
C LYS A 97 15.69 -5.94 -6.50
N VAL A 98 14.50 -5.63 -6.00
CA VAL A 98 14.02 -4.23 -5.93
C VAL A 98 13.59 -3.80 -4.52
N GLY A 99 13.45 -4.72 -3.58
CA GLY A 99 12.98 -4.42 -2.22
C GLY A 99 13.85 -3.40 -1.50
N HIS A 100 15.16 -3.39 -1.77
CA HIS A 100 16.12 -2.43 -1.21
C HIS A 100 15.83 -0.98 -1.64
N ARG A 101 15.17 -0.76 -2.78
CA ARG A 101 14.76 0.57 -3.26
C ARG A 101 13.55 1.14 -2.50
N VAL A 102 12.85 0.32 -1.72
CA VAL A 102 11.68 0.76 -0.96
C VAL A 102 12.12 1.35 0.38
N ALA A 103 12.02 2.68 0.51
CA ALA A 103 12.34 3.41 1.74
C ALA A 103 11.36 3.09 2.87
N GLY A 104 10.08 2.94 2.53
CA GLY A 104 9.02 2.62 3.48
C GLY A 104 7.67 2.41 2.81
N LEU A 105 6.71 1.94 3.61
CA LEU A 105 5.33 1.69 3.20
C LEU A 105 4.37 2.40 4.15
N VAL A 106 3.48 3.23 3.61
CA VAL A 106 2.31 3.77 4.32
C VAL A 106 1.07 3.03 3.85
N ALA A 107 0.52 2.18 4.71
CA ALA A 107 -0.57 1.27 4.39
C ALA A 107 -1.85 1.68 5.13
N LEU A 108 -2.91 2.00 4.36
CA LEU A 108 -4.23 2.35 4.89
C LEU A 108 -5.16 1.14 4.84
N CYS A 109 -5.81 0.86 5.95
CA CYS A 109 -6.83 -0.19 6.09
C CYS A 109 -6.37 -1.56 5.55
N SER A 110 -5.08 -1.90 5.71
CA SER A 110 -4.50 -3.14 5.17
C SER A 110 -4.66 -4.30 6.16
N PRO A 111 -5.23 -5.44 5.72
CA PRO A 111 -5.52 -6.58 6.58
C PRO A 111 -4.29 -7.46 6.82
N PHE A 112 -3.26 -6.96 7.51
CA PHE A 112 -2.02 -7.72 7.77
C PHE A 112 -2.24 -8.99 8.58
N GLY A 113 -3.24 -9.00 9.48
CA GLY A 113 -3.67 -10.19 10.22
C GLY A 113 -4.79 -10.99 9.55
N GLY A 114 -5.16 -10.61 8.32
CA GLY A 114 -6.31 -11.19 7.65
C GLY A 114 -7.64 -10.55 8.02
N SER A 115 -8.72 -11.12 7.50
CA SER A 115 -10.09 -10.68 7.81
C SER A 115 -10.99 -11.89 8.04
N THR A 116 -11.70 -11.90 9.16
CA THR A 116 -12.68 -12.93 9.51
C THR A 116 -13.94 -12.89 8.64
N LEU A 117 -14.13 -11.84 7.83
CA LEU A 117 -15.16 -11.82 6.79
C LEU A 117 -14.87 -12.75 5.61
N SER A 118 -13.64 -13.27 5.53
CA SER A 118 -13.27 -14.30 4.54
C SER A 118 -13.92 -15.65 4.90
N LEU A 119 -15.15 -15.85 4.44
CA LEU A 119 -15.88 -17.10 4.63
C LEU A 119 -15.18 -18.27 3.91
N PRO A 120 -15.20 -19.50 4.45
CA PRO A 120 -14.60 -20.68 3.80
C PRO A 120 -15.07 -20.91 2.36
N VAL A 121 -16.31 -20.53 2.02
CA VAL A 121 -16.86 -20.60 0.65
C VAL A 121 -16.12 -19.69 -0.33
N LEU A 122 -15.45 -18.63 0.15
CA LEU A 122 -14.68 -17.69 -0.64
C LEU A 122 -13.20 -18.10 -0.80
N ALA A 123 -12.78 -19.22 -0.20
CA ALA A 123 -11.38 -19.67 -0.20
C ALA A 123 -10.77 -19.85 -1.61
N ARG A 124 -11.62 -20.15 -2.62
CA ARG A 124 -11.21 -20.30 -4.02
C ARG A 124 -11.35 -19.03 -4.85
N THR A 125 -11.74 -17.91 -4.24
CA THR A 125 -11.82 -16.59 -4.86
C THR A 125 -10.63 -15.75 -4.43
N PRO A 126 -10.36 -14.60 -5.08
CA PRO A 126 -9.34 -13.65 -4.61
C PRO A 126 -9.53 -13.18 -3.16
N LEU A 127 -10.75 -13.25 -2.62
CA LEU A 127 -11.04 -12.94 -1.20
C LEU A 127 -10.50 -14.00 -0.23
N GLY A 128 -10.24 -15.21 -0.69
CA GLY A 128 -9.61 -16.27 0.11
C GLY A 128 -8.22 -15.90 0.62
N LEU A 129 -7.54 -14.95 -0.04
CA LEU A 129 -6.27 -14.39 0.44
C LEU A 129 -6.39 -13.84 1.87
N PHE A 130 -7.52 -13.23 2.19
CA PHE A 130 -7.70 -12.57 3.50
C PHE A 130 -8.08 -13.54 4.63
N SER A 131 -8.25 -14.83 4.33
CA SER A 131 -8.45 -15.83 5.39
C SER A 131 -7.22 -15.88 6.30
N PRO A 132 -7.37 -15.81 7.63
CA PRO A 132 -6.25 -16.00 8.56
C PRO A 132 -5.53 -17.36 8.39
N ALA A 133 -6.20 -18.35 7.79
CA ALA A 133 -5.62 -19.66 7.46
C ALA A 133 -4.93 -19.71 6.08
N ASN A 134 -4.89 -18.60 5.33
CA ASN A 134 -4.23 -18.55 4.03
C ASN A 134 -2.70 -18.65 4.19
N SER A 135 -2.07 -19.61 3.54
CA SER A 135 -0.63 -19.86 3.69
C SER A 135 0.25 -18.71 3.22
N ALA A 136 -0.13 -18.03 2.14
CA ALA A 136 0.63 -16.87 1.64
C ALA A 136 0.55 -15.69 2.62
N LEU A 137 -0.63 -15.44 3.20
CA LEU A 137 -0.79 -14.39 4.21
C LEU A 137 -0.02 -14.75 5.49
N THR A 138 -0.09 -16.00 5.94
CA THR A 138 0.63 -16.48 7.13
C THR A 138 2.15 -16.40 6.93
N ALA A 139 2.65 -16.79 5.76
CA ALA A 139 4.07 -16.67 5.42
C ALA A 139 4.50 -15.19 5.42
N LEU A 140 3.72 -14.30 4.80
CA LEU A 140 4.01 -12.87 4.82
C LEU A 140 3.97 -12.27 6.24
N ALA A 141 3.07 -12.74 7.10
CA ALA A 141 2.99 -12.28 8.49
C ALA A 141 4.22 -12.69 9.31
N ALA A 142 4.80 -13.86 9.01
CA ALA A 142 6.02 -14.35 9.67
C ALA A 142 7.28 -13.51 9.33
N GLU A 143 7.28 -12.85 8.18
CA GLU A 143 8.38 -11.96 7.75
C GLU A 143 8.31 -10.63 8.50
N GLN A 144 9.20 -10.42 9.46
CA GLN A 144 9.21 -9.22 10.31
C GLN A 144 10.31 -8.21 9.95
N ALA A 145 11.30 -8.61 9.15
CA ALA A 145 12.50 -7.80 8.87
C ALA A 145 12.20 -6.39 8.32
N VAL A 146 11.08 -6.23 7.60
CA VAL A 146 10.69 -4.95 6.97
C VAL A 146 9.65 -4.16 7.78
N ASN A 147 9.10 -4.74 8.86
CA ASN A 147 7.96 -4.13 9.56
C ASN A 147 8.30 -2.77 10.17
N ALA A 148 9.54 -2.55 10.63
CA ALA A 148 9.98 -1.26 11.15
C ALA A 148 9.95 -0.12 10.11
N LYS A 149 9.87 -0.44 8.81
CA LYS A 149 9.71 0.51 7.70
C LYS A 149 8.25 0.61 7.22
N ILE A 150 7.29 0.11 8.00
CA ILE A 150 5.86 0.14 7.66
C ILE A 150 5.12 1.03 8.66
N VAL A 151 4.29 1.92 8.13
CA VAL A 151 3.27 2.66 8.88
C VAL A 151 1.93 2.06 8.54
N SER A 152 1.28 1.43 9.51
CA SER A 152 -0.04 0.82 9.36
C SER A 152 -1.10 1.75 9.94
N ILE A 153 -1.97 2.28 9.08
CA ILE A 153 -3.01 3.24 9.45
C ILE A 153 -4.36 2.55 9.30
N GLY A 154 -5.10 2.43 10.39
CA GLY A 154 -6.44 1.83 10.41
C GLY A 154 -7.53 2.82 10.84
N SER A 155 -8.77 2.52 10.49
CA SER A 155 -9.96 3.18 11.05
C SER A 155 -10.32 2.57 12.41
N SER A 156 -10.89 3.35 13.34
CA SER A 156 -11.38 2.84 14.62
C SER A 156 -12.52 1.82 14.46
N TYR A 157 -13.22 1.87 13.33
CA TYR A 157 -14.15 0.84 12.88
C TYR A 157 -14.00 0.65 11.36
N ASP A 158 -13.69 -0.57 10.94
CA ASP A 158 -13.54 -0.96 9.53
C ASP A 158 -14.37 -2.20 9.25
N GLU A 159 -15.42 -2.05 8.46
CA GLU A 159 -16.36 -3.13 8.13
C GLU A 159 -15.76 -4.23 7.27
N MET A 160 -14.66 -3.94 6.55
CA MET A 160 -13.97 -4.91 5.69
C MET A 160 -12.79 -5.58 6.40
N VAL A 161 -12.22 -4.93 7.43
CA VAL A 161 -11.09 -5.41 8.22
C VAL A 161 -11.42 -5.38 9.72
N PRO A 162 -12.43 -6.15 10.17
CA PRO A 162 -12.91 -6.11 11.55
C PRO A 162 -11.87 -6.55 12.57
N ASN A 163 -10.85 -7.30 12.16
CA ASN A 163 -9.70 -7.69 12.99
C ASN A 163 -8.67 -6.57 13.18
N GLY A 164 -8.88 -5.42 12.49
CA GLY A 164 -7.95 -4.31 12.51
C GLY A 164 -6.72 -4.50 11.61
N THR A 165 -5.92 -3.47 11.57
CA THR A 165 -4.76 -3.34 10.67
C THR A 165 -3.44 -3.49 11.42
N HIS A 166 -3.46 -3.89 12.68
CA HIS A 166 -2.26 -3.99 13.50
C HIS A 166 -1.19 -4.90 12.86
N LEU A 167 0.04 -4.41 12.81
CA LEU A 167 1.21 -5.15 12.35
C LEU A 167 2.31 -5.04 13.41
N GLU A 168 2.71 -6.17 13.97
CA GLU A 168 3.79 -6.23 14.97
C GLU A 168 5.10 -5.66 14.41
N GLY A 169 5.77 -4.81 15.19
CA GLY A 169 7.02 -4.14 14.78
C GLY A 169 6.86 -2.96 13.82
N ALA A 170 5.62 -2.64 13.39
CA ALA A 170 5.34 -1.47 12.57
C ALA A 170 4.90 -0.26 13.40
N HIS A 171 4.91 0.92 12.82
CA HIS A 171 4.27 2.12 13.39
C HIS A 171 2.77 2.05 13.16
N ASN A 172 2.00 1.66 14.17
CA ASN A 172 0.57 1.48 14.07
C ASN A 172 -0.18 2.75 14.51
N ILE A 173 -1.08 3.24 13.67
CA ILE A 173 -1.89 4.45 13.92
C ILE A 173 -3.37 4.12 13.71
N THR A 174 -4.22 4.49 14.66
CA THR A 174 -5.67 4.36 14.54
C THR A 174 -6.29 5.74 14.33
N LEU A 175 -7.05 5.89 13.26
CA LEU A 175 -7.84 7.08 12.97
C LEU A 175 -9.19 7.01 13.67
N GLU A 176 -9.58 8.06 14.36
CA GLU A 176 -10.91 8.21 14.99
C GLU A 176 -11.98 8.45 13.92
N MET A 177 -12.17 7.45 13.05
CA MET A 177 -13.20 7.45 12.01
C MET A 177 -13.64 6.03 11.68
N ALA A 178 -14.84 5.90 11.12
CA ALA A 178 -15.38 4.65 10.62
C ALA A 178 -15.32 4.56 9.10
N GLY A 179 -15.14 3.34 8.59
CA GLY A 179 -15.23 2.99 7.17
C GLY A 179 -13.90 2.64 6.53
N HIS A 180 -13.93 1.65 5.63
CA HIS A 180 -12.76 1.12 4.92
C HIS A 180 -12.19 2.10 3.90
N PHE A 181 -13.05 2.81 3.16
CA PHE A 181 -12.66 3.72 2.07
C PHE A 181 -12.53 5.19 2.49
N ARG A 182 -13.10 5.55 3.65
CA ARG A 182 -13.13 6.93 4.11
C ARG A 182 -11.74 7.56 4.28
N PRO A 183 -10.71 6.84 4.76
CA PRO A 183 -9.35 7.40 4.87
C PRO A 183 -8.78 7.93 3.55
N LEU A 184 -9.15 7.34 2.41
CA LEU A 184 -8.65 7.78 1.09
C LEU A 184 -9.07 9.23 0.74
N VAL A 185 -10.22 9.67 1.23
CA VAL A 185 -10.82 10.97 0.89
C VAL A 185 -10.87 11.94 2.08
N SER A 186 -10.53 11.49 3.27
CA SER A 186 -10.52 12.34 4.47
C SER A 186 -9.31 13.27 4.48
N PRO A 187 -9.47 14.60 4.58
CA PRO A 187 -8.35 15.53 4.65
C PRO A 187 -7.37 15.23 5.78
N SER A 188 -7.87 14.84 6.96
CA SER A 188 -7.02 14.49 8.11
C SER A 188 -6.17 13.25 7.87
N ALA A 189 -6.76 12.21 7.25
CA ALA A 189 -6.02 11.00 6.88
C ALA A 189 -5.00 11.28 5.77
N GLN A 190 -5.35 12.10 4.77
CA GLN A 190 -4.44 12.50 3.69
C GLN A 190 -3.25 13.29 4.22
N GLN A 191 -3.46 14.20 5.16
CA GLN A 191 -2.37 14.94 5.81
C GLN A 191 -1.46 14.02 6.64
N LEU A 192 -2.02 13.04 7.33
CA LEU A 192 -1.24 12.04 8.04
C LEU A 192 -0.39 11.21 7.08
N VAL A 193 -0.97 10.72 5.96
CA VAL A 193 -0.22 10.00 4.93
C VAL A 193 0.93 10.84 4.39
N LEU A 194 0.67 12.10 4.07
CA LEU A 194 1.70 13.03 3.61
C LEU A 194 2.83 13.21 4.66
N GLN A 195 2.48 13.35 5.93
CA GLN A 195 3.44 13.45 7.03
C GLN A 195 4.34 12.19 7.09
N GLU A 196 3.75 11.01 6.98
CA GLU A 196 4.50 9.75 7.06
C GLU A 196 5.36 9.51 5.80
N VAL A 197 4.89 9.93 4.62
CA VAL A 197 5.71 9.90 3.39
C VAL A 197 6.92 10.82 3.53
N ARG A 198 6.75 12.03 4.08
CA ARG A 198 7.85 12.98 4.33
C ARG A 198 8.90 12.42 5.32
N ARG A 199 8.50 11.63 6.31
CA ARG A 199 9.46 10.96 7.22
C ARG A 199 10.38 10.01 6.45
N PHE A 200 9.83 9.27 5.49
CA PHE A 200 10.64 8.39 4.63
C PHE A 200 11.48 9.17 3.61
N ASP A 201 11.00 10.33 3.14
CA ASP A 201 11.76 11.20 2.21
C ASP A 201 13.04 11.74 2.85
N THR A 202 12.97 12.17 4.11
CA THR A 202 14.09 12.80 4.83
C THR A 202 14.99 11.80 5.58
N SER A 203 14.59 10.54 5.70
CA SER A 203 15.39 9.54 6.39
C SER A 203 16.67 9.22 5.60
N PRO A 204 17.86 9.20 6.24
CA PRO A 204 19.09 8.78 5.56
C PRO A 204 18.94 7.37 5.01
N ASP A 205 19.60 7.13 3.87
CA ASP A 205 19.69 5.79 3.30
C ASP A 205 20.43 4.87 4.29
N PRO A 206 19.87 3.74 4.74
CA PRO A 206 20.53 2.84 5.67
C PRO A 206 21.79 2.16 5.10
N GLY A 207 22.22 2.51 3.88
CA GLY A 207 23.37 1.95 3.17
C GLY A 207 24.61 2.86 3.10
N HIS A 208 24.65 3.97 3.83
CA HIS A 208 25.85 4.81 3.99
C HIS A 208 26.34 4.82 5.42
#